data_712f12ed9480259a48cd919c545864cb
#
_entry.id   712f12ed9480259a48cd919c545864cb
#
_cell.length_a   1.000
_cell.length_b   1.000
_cell.length_c   1.000
_cell.angle_alpha   90.00
_cell.angle_beta   90.00
_cell.angle_gamma   90.00
#
_symmetry.space_group_name_H-M   'P 1'
#
loop_
_entity.id
_entity.type
_entity.pdbx_description
1 polymer ?
#
loop_
_entity_poly.entity_id
_entity_poly.type
_entity_poly.pdbx_seq_one_letter_code
_entity_poly.pdbx_strand_id
1 'polypeptide(L)'
;MKTHRLGRSGLQVSELCLGCMSFGDPLRGGHPWTLPKEESRDLIRQAIEAGITFLDTANVYSDGSSEEIIGEVLWHIARRDEVVLATKVQGVMLNEPQMQGLSRRSILHNIDASLKRLRTDH
;
A
#
# COMPACT_ATOMS: atom_id res chain seq x y z
N MET A 1 20.24 6.00 0.58
CA MET A 1 19.34 7.16 0.83
C MET A 1 19.38 7.51 2.30
N LYS A 2 19.19 8.78 2.67
CA LYS A 2 19.10 9.20 4.08
C LYS A 2 17.79 8.70 4.69
N THR A 3 17.82 8.47 6.00
CA THR A 3 16.63 8.10 6.76
C THR A 3 16.33 9.16 7.81
N HIS A 4 15.05 9.30 8.13
CA HIS A 4 14.56 10.23 9.14
C HIS A 4 13.59 9.52 10.08
N ARG A 5 13.50 10.04 11.29
CA ARG A 5 12.46 9.58 12.22
C ARG A 5 11.11 10.17 11.79
N LEU A 6 10.12 9.32 11.65
CA LEU A 6 8.75 9.73 11.33
C LEU A 6 8.09 10.37 12.58
N GLY A 7 8.26 11.67 12.69
CA GLY A 7 7.75 12.43 13.84
C GLY A 7 8.28 11.88 15.17
N ARG A 8 7.38 11.59 16.12
CA ARG A 8 7.68 11.05 17.45
C ARG A 8 7.38 9.56 17.59
N SER A 9 7.06 8.88 16.48
CA SER A 9 6.64 7.47 16.49
C SER A 9 7.77 6.47 16.78
N GLY A 10 9.02 6.88 16.60
CA GLY A 10 10.18 5.97 16.66
C GLY A 10 10.50 5.25 15.35
N LEU A 11 9.61 5.27 14.37
CA LEU A 11 9.85 4.66 13.05
C LEU A 11 10.93 5.42 12.30
N GLN A 12 11.86 4.68 11.70
CA GLN A 12 12.84 5.22 10.76
C GLN A 12 12.35 4.97 9.33
N VAL A 13 12.26 6.02 8.53
CA VAL A 13 11.80 5.95 7.14
C VAL A 13 12.81 6.61 6.22
N SER A 14 12.85 6.21 4.95
CA SER A 14 13.58 6.93 3.92
C SER A 14 13.02 8.35 3.76
N GLU A 15 13.89 9.30 3.37
CA GLU A 15 13.49 10.69 3.14
C GLU A 15 12.47 10.85 1.99
N LEU A 16 12.40 9.88 1.09
CA LEU A 16 11.38 9.77 0.06
C LEU A 16 10.42 8.63 0.41
N CYS A 17 9.15 8.84 0.08
CA CYS A 17 8.10 7.84 0.19
C CYS A 17 7.61 7.45 -1.21
N LEU A 18 7.45 6.17 -1.47
CA LEU A 18 6.82 5.68 -2.69
C LEU A 18 5.29 5.71 -2.54
N GLY A 19 4.63 6.66 -3.20
CA GLY A 19 3.17 6.67 -3.32
C GLY A 19 2.70 5.60 -4.30
N CYS A 20 1.80 4.74 -3.86
CA CYS A 20 1.40 3.54 -4.60
C CYS A 20 0.01 3.66 -5.27
N MET A 21 -0.56 4.85 -5.34
CA MET A 21 -1.85 5.07 -6.00
C MET A 21 -1.81 4.76 -7.51
N SER A 22 -0.63 4.88 -8.12
CA SER A 22 -0.42 4.57 -9.54
C SER A 22 -0.35 3.06 -9.84
N PHE A 23 -0.25 2.21 -8.84
CA PHE A 23 -0.24 0.75 -9.01
C PHE A 23 -1.67 0.22 -8.85
N GLY A 24 -2.12 -0.59 -9.78
CA GLY A 24 -3.45 -1.14 -9.74
C GLY A 24 -3.89 -1.76 -11.04
N ASP A 25 -4.99 -2.48 -11.00
CA ASP A 25 -5.66 -2.99 -12.19
C ASP A 25 -6.41 -1.82 -12.87
N PRO A 26 -6.06 -1.45 -14.12
CA PRO A 26 -6.74 -0.36 -14.84
C PRO A 26 -8.23 -0.57 -15.07
N LEU A 27 -8.70 -1.82 -14.94
CA LEU A 27 -10.11 -2.18 -15.10
C LEU A 27 -10.89 -2.14 -13.77
N ARG A 28 -10.20 -1.90 -12.64
CA ARG A 28 -10.81 -1.80 -11.31
C ARG A 28 -10.73 -0.37 -10.78
N GLY A 29 -11.80 0.07 -10.14
CA GLY A 29 -11.89 1.44 -9.61
C GLY A 29 -12.02 2.51 -10.70
N GLY A 30 -11.69 3.74 -10.35
CA GLY A 30 -11.92 4.92 -11.21
C GLY A 30 -10.69 5.45 -11.96
N HIS A 31 -9.58 4.72 -11.99
CA HIS A 31 -8.30 5.23 -12.47
C HIS A 31 -7.69 4.36 -13.59
N PRO A 32 -8.13 4.53 -14.86
CA PRO A 32 -7.65 3.70 -15.98
C PRO A 32 -6.17 3.93 -16.34
N TRP A 33 -5.53 4.92 -15.73
CA TRP A 33 -4.10 5.23 -15.89
C TRP A 33 -3.18 4.46 -14.92
N THR A 34 -3.73 3.57 -14.09
CA THR A 34 -2.91 2.78 -13.18
C THR A 34 -2.09 1.72 -13.92
N LEU A 35 -0.97 1.37 -13.34
CA LEU A 35 -0.03 0.39 -13.89
C LEU A 35 -0.35 -1.00 -13.36
N PRO A 36 -0.50 -2.00 -14.24
CA PRO A 36 -0.70 -3.38 -13.83
C PRO A 36 0.54 -3.96 -13.13
N LYS A 37 0.39 -5.15 -12.57
CA LYS A 37 1.40 -5.80 -11.72
C LYS A 37 2.80 -5.87 -12.32
N GLU A 38 2.92 -6.20 -13.60
CA GLU A 38 4.24 -6.38 -14.23
C GLU A 38 5.02 -5.07 -14.29
N GLU A 39 4.38 -4.00 -14.71
CA GLU A 39 4.99 -2.68 -14.75
C GLU A 39 5.25 -2.12 -13.35
N SER A 40 4.30 -2.33 -12.43
CA SER A 40 4.42 -1.94 -11.01
C SER A 40 5.61 -2.61 -10.34
N ARG A 41 5.84 -3.91 -10.62
CA ARG A 41 6.94 -4.68 -10.05
C ARG A 41 8.29 -4.05 -10.32
N ASP A 42 8.53 -3.63 -11.56
CA ASP A 42 9.81 -3.08 -11.94
C ASP A 42 10.07 -1.71 -11.29
N LEU A 43 9.03 -0.89 -11.15
CA LEU A 43 9.11 0.40 -10.45
C LEU A 43 9.30 0.22 -8.93
N ILE A 44 8.59 -0.72 -8.32
CA ILE A 44 8.75 -1.03 -6.88
C ILE A 44 10.19 -1.51 -6.63
N ARG A 45 10.71 -2.39 -7.49
CA ARG A 45 12.09 -2.89 -7.38
C ARG A 45 13.09 -1.73 -7.48
N GLN A 46 12.99 -0.89 -8.48
CA GLN A 46 13.87 0.26 -8.65
C GLN A 46 13.82 1.20 -7.44
N ALA A 47 12.65 1.45 -6.88
CA ALA A 47 12.49 2.28 -5.69
C ALA A 47 13.21 1.68 -4.47
N ILE A 48 13.03 0.38 -4.21
CA ILE A 48 13.71 -0.32 -3.11
C ILE A 48 15.23 -0.33 -3.32
N GLU A 49 15.70 -0.64 -4.52
CA GLU A 49 17.13 -0.63 -4.86
C GLU A 49 17.75 0.78 -4.73
N ALA A 50 16.97 1.84 -4.98
CA ALA A 50 17.38 3.23 -4.72
C ALA A 50 17.40 3.60 -3.23
N GLY A 51 16.95 2.71 -2.35
CA GLY A 51 16.93 2.89 -0.90
C GLY A 51 15.65 3.50 -0.34
N ILE A 52 14.54 3.52 -1.10
CA ILE A 52 13.24 3.89 -0.57
C ILE A 52 12.72 2.72 0.26
N THR A 53 12.48 2.97 1.55
CA THR A 53 11.97 1.98 2.50
C THR A 53 10.59 2.33 3.04
N PHE A 54 9.99 3.41 2.56
CA PHE A 54 8.67 3.88 2.97
C PHE A 54 7.71 3.85 1.78
N LEU A 55 6.64 3.08 1.90
CA LEU A 55 5.58 2.96 0.89
C LEU A 55 4.24 3.40 1.49
N ASP A 56 3.42 4.09 0.69
CA ASP A 56 2.09 4.56 1.07
C ASP A 56 1.05 4.11 0.06
N THR A 57 0.10 3.30 0.50
CA THR A 57 -1.04 2.84 -0.28
C THR A 57 -2.37 3.14 0.42
N ALA A 58 -3.47 2.64 -0.08
CA ALA A 58 -4.79 2.70 0.55
C ALA A 58 -5.68 1.54 0.05
N ASN A 59 -6.66 1.16 0.87
CA ASN A 59 -7.61 0.13 0.50
C ASN A 59 -8.40 0.47 -0.78
N VAL A 60 -8.73 1.75 -0.99
CA VAL A 60 -9.52 2.21 -2.15
C VAL A 60 -8.72 2.38 -3.43
N TYR A 61 -7.40 2.35 -3.40
CA TYR A 61 -6.60 2.52 -4.61
C TYR A 61 -6.86 1.37 -5.58
N SER A 62 -7.48 1.70 -6.72
CA SER A 62 -7.97 0.74 -7.72
C SER A 62 -8.75 -0.41 -7.08
N ASP A 63 -9.64 -0.08 -6.15
CA ASP A 63 -10.52 -1.01 -5.44
C ASP A 63 -9.77 -2.21 -4.83
N GLY A 64 -8.68 -1.92 -4.14
CA GLY A 64 -7.84 -2.90 -3.45
C GLY A 64 -6.70 -3.50 -4.28
N SER A 65 -6.71 -3.35 -5.61
CA SER A 65 -5.67 -3.98 -6.44
C SER A 65 -4.29 -3.37 -6.24
N SER A 66 -4.18 -2.12 -5.79
CA SER A 66 -2.90 -1.56 -5.37
C SER A 66 -2.28 -2.35 -4.22
N GLU A 67 -3.04 -2.62 -3.16
CA GLU A 67 -2.57 -3.44 -2.04
C GLU A 67 -2.26 -4.89 -2.45
N GLU A 68 -3.06 -5.47 -3.34
CA GLU A 68 -2.83 -6.82 -3.88
C GLU A 68 -1.49 -6.89 -4.61
N ILE A 69 -1.22 -5.93 -5.50
CA ILE A 69 0.05 -5.86 -6.26
C ILE A 69 1.24 -5.71 -5.29
N ILE A 70 1.14 -4.80 -4.32
CA ILE A 70 2.20 -4.61 -3.33
C ILE A 70 2.44 -5.90 -2.54
N GLY A 71 1.37 -6.54 -2.04
CA GLY A 71 1.47 -7.78 -1.27
C GLY A 71 2.03 -8.96 -2.08
N GLU A 72 1.82 -8.98 -3.40
CA GLU A 72 2.40 -10.01 -4.27
C GLU A 72 3.86 -9.76 -4.63
N VAL A 73 4.24 -8.50 -4.78
CA VAL A 73 5.53 -8.13 -5.35
C VAL A 73 6.58 -7.84 -4.28
N LEU A 74 6.21 -7.08 -3.26
CA LEU A 74 7.16 -6.48 -2.33
C LEU A 74 7.98 -7.51 -1.56
N TRP A 75 7.36 -8.60 -1.11
CA TRP A 75 8.02 -9.63 -0.29
C TRP A 75 8.98 -10.55 -1.06
N HIS A 76 9.03 -10.42 -2.37
CA HIS A 76 10.07 -11.01 -3.21
C HIS A 76 11.29 -10.09 -3.42
N ILE A 77 11.18 -8.82 -3.00
CA ILE A 77 12.18 -7.78 -3.23
C ILE A 77 12.82 -7.31 -1.92
N ALA A 78 12.01 -7.18 -0.87
CA ALA A 78 12.44 -6.68 0.45
C ALA A 78 11.89 -7.55 1.57
N ARG A 79 12.57 -7.56 2.71
CA ARG A 79 12.07 -8.19 3.92
C ARG A 79 11.08 -7.27 4.63
N ARG A 80 10.17 -7.86 5.41
CA ARG A 80 9.14 -7.10 6.13
C ARG A 80 9.73 -6.07 7.11
N ASP A 81 10.81 -6.43 7.78
CA ASP A 81 11.49 -5.59 8.76
C ASP A 81 12.37 -4.48 8.14
N GLU A 82 12.55 -4.47 6.83
CA GLU A 82 13.33 -3.47 6.10
C GLU A 82 12.45 -2.32 5.57
N VAL A 83 11.13 -2.47 5.57
CA VAL A 83 10.21 -1.48 5.00
C VAL A 83 9.13 -1.06 5.98
N VAL A 84 8.74 0.21 5.87
CA VAL A 84 7.55 0.76 6.52
C VAL A 84 6.46 0.87 5.48
N LEU A 85 5.37 0.15 5.68
CA LEU A 85 4.24 0.09 4.77
C LEU A 85 3.02 0.72 5.43
N ALA A 86 2.60 1.87 4.89
CA ALA A 86 1.41 2.58 5.33
C ALA A 86 0.24 2.27 4.41
N THR A 87 -0.94 2.06 4.98
CA THR A 87 -2.20 2.03 4.26
C THR A 87 -3.25 2.87 4.97
N LYS A 88 -4.42 3.01 4.35
CA LYS A 88 -5.50 3.87 4.81
C LYS A 88 -6.82 3.12 4.73
N VAL A 89 -7.74 3.48 5.62
CA VAL A 89 -9.13 3.06 5.59
C VAL A 89 -10.02 4.32 5.53
N GLN A 90 -11.28 4.21 5.28
CA GLN A 90 -12.30 5.28 5.24
C GLN A 90 -13.08 5.29 3.92
N GLY A 91 -12.40 5.08 2.79
CA GLY A 91 -13.04 5.15 1.48
C GLY A 91 -14.03 4.00 1.24
N VAL A 92 -14.83 4.16 0.19
CA VAL A 92 -15.83 3.17 -0.22
C VAL A 92 -15.15 2.10 -1.07
N MET A 93 -15.22 0.84 -0.63
CA MET A 93 -14.89 -0.31 -1.46
C MET A 93 -16.13 -0.73 -2.24
N LEU A 94 -15.98 -1.03 -3.53
CA LEU A 94 -17.13 -1.30 -4.42
C LEU A 94 -17.99 -2.48 -3.96
N ASN A 95 -17.37 -3.51 -3.40
CA ASN A 95 -18.07 -4.71 -2.94
C ASN A 95 -18.66 -4.59 -1.52
N GLU A 96 -18.28 -3.57 -0.76
CA GLU A 96 -18.64 -3.42 0.65
C GLU A 96 -18.95 -1.95 1.02
N PRO A 97 -19.89 -1.28 0.32
CA PRO A 97 -20.16 0.15 0.51
C PRO A 97 -20.63 0.49 1.93
N GLN A 98 -21.19 -0.47 2.66
CA GLN A 98 -21.64 -0.30 4.05
C GLN A 98 -20.48 -0.23 5.05
N MET A 99 -19.25 -0.57 4.66
CA MET A 99 -18.05 -0.55 5.49
C MET A 99 -17.19 0.70 5.29
N GLN A 100 -17.75 1.74 4.73
CA GLN A 100 -17.09 3.05 4.60
C GLN A 100 -17.01 3.80 5.93
N GLY A 101 -16.15 4.81 5.97
CA GLY A 101 -16.03 5.73 7.10
C GLY A 101 -15.09 5.21 8.19
N LEU A 102 -15.12 5.89 9.34
CA LEU A 102 -14.17 5.68 10.44
C LEU A 102 -14.85 5.18 11.72
N SER A 103 -15.98 4.48 11.59
CA SER A 103 -16.51 3.74 12.73
C SER A 103 -15.53 2.65 13.16
N ARG A 104 -15.53 2.30 14.45
CA ARG A 104 -14.69 1.19 14.97
C ARG A 104 -14.88 -0.09 14.13
N ARG A 105 -16.13 -0.40 13.77
CA ARG A 105 -16.46 -1.56 12.95
C ARG A 105 -15.79 -1.49 11.58
N SER A 106 -15.92 -0.35 10.89
CA SER A 106 -15.33 -0.14 9.56
C SER A 106 -13.82 -0.17 9.59
N ILE A 107 -13.20 0.45 10.59
CA ILE A 107 -11.74 0.46 10.75
C ILE A 107 -11.21 -0.98 10.90
N LEU A 108 -11.76 -1.76 11.85
CA LEU A 108 -11.30 -3.14 12.10
C LEU A 108 -11.52 -4.03 10.88
N HIS A 109 -12.69 -3.95 10.25
CA HIS A 109 -12.99 -4.72 9.05
C HIS A 109 -12.03 -4.41 7.89
N ASN A 110 -11.82 -3.13 7.61
CA ASN A 110 -10.99 -2.72 6.49
C ASN A 110 -9.50 -3.00 6.73
N ILE A 111 -8.99 -2.85 7.96
CA ILE A 111 -7.58 -3.19 8.23
C ILE A 111 -7.34 -4.69 8.08
N ASP A 112 -8.23 -5.55 8.57
CA ASP A 112 -8.12 -7.00 8.38
C ASP A 112 -8.10 -7.38 6.89
N ALA A 113 -8.92 -6.71 6.08
CA ALA A 113 -8.95 -6.91 4.64
C ALA A 113 -7.65 -6.41 3.96
N SER A 114 -7.13 -5.25 4.38
CA SER A 114 -5.87 -4.71 3.89
C SER A 114 -4.69 -5.60 4.22
N LEU A 115 -4.58 -6.10 5.45
CA LEU A 115 -3.52 -7.04 5.85
C LEU A 115 -3.51 -8.30 4.98
N LYS A 116 -4.69 -8.83 4.62
CA LYS A 116 -4.80 -9.98 3.71
C LYS A 116 -4.30 -9.64 2.30
N ARG A 117 -4.71 -8.49 1.72
CA ARG A 117 -4.25 -8.07 0.39
C ARG A 117 -2.75 -7.79 0.38
N LEU A 118 -2.24 -7.13 1.41
CA LEU A 118 -0.83 -6.81 1.57
C LEU A 118 0.03 -8.03 1.98
N ARG A 119 -0.60 -9.16 2.34
CA ARG A 119 0.07 -10.40 2.77
C ARG A 119 1.06 -10.17 3.93
N THR A 120 0.62 -9.42 4.93
CA THR A 120 1.41 -9.10 6.13
C THR A 120 0.49 -9.09 7.35
N ASP A 121 1.08 -9.11 8.52
CA ASP A 121 0.38 -9.10 9.81
C ASP A 121 0.43 -7.75 10.54
N HIS A 122 1.19 -6.79 10.00
CA HIS A 122 1.30 -5.42 10.54
C HIS A 122 1.71 -4.42 9.48
#